data_abd305a11ff57bbfe00264ed585aa3a1
#
_entry.id   abd305a11ff57bbfe00264ed585aa3a1
#
_cell.length_a   1.000
_cell.length_b   1.000
_cell.length_c   1.000
_cell.angle_alpha   90.00
_cell.angle_beta   90.00
_cell.angle_gamma   90.00
#
_symmetry.space_group_name_H-M   'P 1'
#
loop_
_entity.id
_entity.type
_entity.pdbx_description
1 polymer ?
#
loop_
_entity_poly.entity_id
_entity_poly.type
_entity_poly.pdbx_seq_one_letter_code
_entity_poly.pdbx_strand_id
1 'polypeptide(L)'
;MLALEWLKNAHGIMEKLEATQLENIKKAATVMADSIEAGRWVHTFGCGHATIPVEEMYPRIGSFVGFHPLCELPLTFFTQIIGQMGIHQFLFLERAEGYGQEIMKNYDFDSKDCMWIFSHTGINAVNIDMALEAK
;
A
#
# COMPACT_ATOMS: atom_id res chain seq x y z
N MET A 1 17.68 -21.88 -19.95
CA MET A 1 17.26 -20.57 -20.53
C MET A 1 16.73 -19.74 -19.39
N LEU A 2 17.32 -18.57 -19.11
CA LEU A 2 17.00 -17.70 -17.93
C LEU A 2 15.50 -17.39 -17.78
N ALA A 3 14.81 -17.14 -18.89
CA ALA A 3 13.37 -16.83 -18.85
C ALA A 3 12.53 -18.00 -18.29
N LEU A 4 12.84 -19.24 -18.67
CA LEU A 4 12.12 -20.42 -18.14
C LEU A 4 12.45 -20.67 -16.67
N GLU A 5 13.68 -20.40 -16.25
CA GLU A 5 14.10 -20.49 -14.85
C GLU A 5 13.38 -19.46 -14.00
N TRP A 6 13.30 -18.21 -14.50
CA TRP A 6 12.56 -17.14 -13.84
C TRP A 6 11.08 -17.52 -13.67
N LEU A 7 10.42 -18.00 -14.74
CA LEU A 7 9.02 -18.44 -14.67
C LEU A 7 8.82 -19.55 -13.65
N LYS A 8 9.71 -20.55 -13.63
CA LYS A 8 9.66 -21.64 -12.66
C LYS A 8 9.77 -21.13 -11.23
N ASN A 9 10.67 -20.19 -10.97
CA ASN A 9 10.80 -19.56 -9.65
C ASN A 9 9.55 -18.76 -9.27
N ALA A 10 8.95 -18.01 -10.20
CA ALA A 10 7.72 -17.27 -9.97
C ALA A 10 6.56 -18.22 -9.62
N HIS A 11 6.39 -19.33 -10.35
CA HIS A 11 5.39 -20.35 -10.01
C HIS A 11 5.61 -20.94 -8.62
N GLY A 12 6.85 -21.27 -8.25
CA GLY A 12 7.15 -21.79 -6.91
C GLY A 12 6.82 -20.80 -5.78
N ILE A 13 6.95 -19.48 -6.02
CA ILE A 13 6.52 -18.46 -5.08
C ILE A 13 4.99 -18.44 -4.95
N MET A 14 4.25 -18.54 -6.07
CA MET A 14 2.80 -18.57 -6.06
C MET A 14 2.26 -19.79 -5.31
N GLU A 15 2.82 -20.98 -5.57
CA GLU A 15 2.49 -22.22 -4.84
C GLU A 15 2.74 -22.06 -3.34
N LYS A 16 3.86 -21.43 -2.95
CA LYS A 16 4.16 -21.18 -1.55
C LYS A 16 3.15 -20.21 -0.92
N LEU A 17 2.76 -19.14 -1.62
CA LEU A 17 1.73 -18.22 -1.15
C LEU A 17 0.40 -18.93 -0.91
N GLU A 18 -0.05 -19.73 -1.88
CA GLU A 18 -1.26 -20.51 -1.76
C GLU A 18 -1.21 -21.45 -0.55
N ALA A 19 -0.11 -22.17 -0.36
CA ALA A 19 0.04 -23.13 0.73
C ALA A 19 0.14 -22.50 2.12
N THR A 20 0.64 -21.23 2.22
CA THR A 20 0.99 -20.66 3.53
C THR A 20 0.22 -19.40 3.90
N GLN A 21 -0.36 -18.67 2.93
CA GLN A 21 -0.96 -17.36 3.19
C GLN A 21 -2.47 -17.29 2.95
N LEU A 22 -3.09 -18.31 2.41
CA LEU A 22 -4.51 -18.27 2.05
C LEU A 22 -5.42 -17.87 3.22
N GLU A 23 -5.16 -18.40 4.43
CA GLU A 23 -5.95 -18.05 5.61
C GLU A 23 -5.73 -16.60 6.07
N ASN A 24 -4.52 -16.05 5.93
CA ASN A 24 -4.24 -14.66 6.22
C ASN A 24 -4.90 -13.73 5.18
N ILE A 25 -4.89 -14.12 3.91
CA ILE A 25 -5.58 -13.41 2.82
C ILE A 25 -7.08 -13.35 3.10
N LYS A 26 -7.70 -14.47 3.49
CA LYS A 26 -9.13 -14.51 3.84
C LYS A 26 -9.46 -13.59 5.01
N LYS A 27 -8.64 -13.61 6.07
CA LYS A 27 -8.83 -12.71 7.22
C LYS A 27 -8.75 -11.24 6.82
N ALA A 28 -7.75 -10.86 6.03
CA ALA A 28 -7.62 -9.50 5.53
C ALA A 28 -8.82 -9.10 4.65
N ALA A 29 -9.25 -10.00 3.74
CA ALA A 29 -10.42 -9.77 2.90
C ALA A 29 -11.70 -9.57 3.73
N THR A 30 -11.89 -10.34 4.81
CA THR A 30 -13.03 -10.16 5.72
C THR A 30 -13.02 -8.76 6.36
N VAL A 31 -11.89 -8.32 6.92
CA VAL A 31 -11.77 -7.00 7.53
C VAL A 31 -12.09 -5.88 6.52
N MET A 32 -11.58 -6.00 5.30
CA MET A 32 -11.87 -5.03 4.23
C MET A 32 -13.35 -5.04 3.83
N ALA A 33 -13.94 -6.22 3.70
CA ALA A 33 -15.36 -6.37 3.37
C ALA A 33 -16.26 -5.77 4.47
N ASP A 34 -15.95 -6.02 5.73
CA ASP A 34 -16.69 -5.47 6.88
C ASP A 34 -16.66 -3.93 6.89
N SER A 35 -15.51 -3.31 6.59
CA SER A 35 -15.41 -1.84 6.44
C SER A 35 -16.32 -1.33 5.32
N ILE A 36 -16.27 -1.95 4.15
CA ILE A 36 -17.08 -1.56 2.99
C ILE A 36 -18.58 -1.76 3.26
N GLU A 37 -18.97 -2.88 3.88
CA GLU A 37 -20.36 -3.17 4.24
C GLU A 37 -20.89 -2.17 5.27
N ALA A 38 -20.03 -1.68 6.14
CA ALA A 38 -20.37 -0.60 7.08
C ALA A 38 -20.47 0.79 6.42
N GLY A 39 -20.31 0.90 5.10
CA GLY A 39 -20.31 2.16 4.36
C GLY A 39 -19.03 2.98 4.57
N ARG A 40 -17.94 2.33 4.96
CA ARG A 40 -16.66 2.95 5.26
C ARG A 40 -15.59 2.58 4.23
N TRP A 41 -14.36 2.98 4.47
CA TRP A 41 -13.29 2.91 3.49
C TRP A 41 -12.20 1.89 3.85
N VAL A 42 -11.68 1.26 2.82
CA VAL A 42 -10.39 0.60 2.85
C VAL A 42 -9.36 1.60 2.31
N HIS A 43 -8.63 2.24 3.20
CA HIS A 43 -7.55 3.15 2.81
C HIS A 43 -6.34 2.35 2.35
N THR A 44 -5.72 2.76 1.25
CA THR A 44 -4.51 2.09 0.74
C THR A 44 -3.35 3.07 0.69
N PHE A 45 -2.16 2.61 1.07
CA PHE A 45 -0.96 3.44 1.09
C PHE A 45 0.29 2.64 0.72
N GLY A 46 1.27 3.30 0.13
CA GLY A 46 2.58 2.75 -0.19
C GLY A 46 3.55 3.84 -0.61
N CYS A 47 4.85 3.54 -0.57
CA CYS A 47 5.93 4.45 -0.98
C CYS A 47 6.67 3.91 -2.20
N GLY A 48 7.01 4.76 -3.16
CA GLY A 48 7.76 4.40 -4.34
C GLY A 48 7.07 3.31 -5.17
N HIS A 49 7.76 2.22 -5.49
CA HIS A 49 7.17 1.11 -6.25
C HIS A 49 6.03 0.38 -5.51
N ALA A 50 5.94 0.50 -4.18
CA ALA A 50 4.83 -0.04 -3.42
C ALA A 50 3.53 0.78 -3.60
N THR A 51 3.57 1.91 -4.33
CA THR A 51 2.37 2.65 -4.73
C THR A 51 1.64 2.03 -5.92
N ILE A 52 2.29 1.15 -6.70
CA ILE A 52 1.66 0.54 -7.89
C ILE A 52 0.31 -0.11 -7.56
N PRO A 53 0.20 -0.99 -6.54
CA PRO A 53 -1.10 -1.52 -6.14
C PRO A 53 -2.04 -0.45 -5.55
N VAL A 54 -1.54 0.63 -4.97
CA VAL A 54 -2.36 1.77 -4.52
C VAL A 54 -2.96 2.50 -5.70
N GLU A 55 -2.17 2.77 -6.74
CA GLU A 55 -2.62 3.42 -7.98
C GLU A 55 -3.66 2.56 -8.72
N GLU A 56 -3.53 1.23 -8.69
CA GLU A 56 -4.51 0.31 -9.27
C GLU A 56 -5.87 0.38 -8.56
N MET A 57 -5.91 0.80 -7.30
CA MET A 57 -7.15 0.97 -6.52
C MET A 57 -7.81 2.34 -6.73
N TYR A 58 -7.27 3.21 -7.59
CA TYR A 58 -7.94 4.47 -7.92
C TYR A 58 -9.30 4.21 -8.59
N PRO A 59 -10.30 5.06 -8.32
CA PRO A 59 -11.61 4.92 -8.93
C PRO A 59 -11.49 4.90 -10.46
N ARG A 60 -11.88 3.81 -11.07
CA ARG A 60 -11.94 3.62 -12.52
C ARG A 60 -13.07 2.66 -12.91
N ILE A 61 -13.42 2.61 -14.16
CA ILE A 61 -14.42 1.65 -14.66
C ILE A 61 -13.92 0.22 -14.38
N GLY A 62 -14.71 -0.56 -13.64
CA GLY A 62 -14.41 -1.93 -13.28
C GLY A 62 -13.53 -2.09 -12.04
N SER A 63 -13.18 -1.00 -11.31
CA SER A 63 -12.54 -1.11 -10.00
C SER A 63 -13.55 -1.47 -8.92
N PHE A 64 -13.05 -2.01 -7.80
CA PHE A 64 -13.85 -2.19 -6.59
C PHE A 64 -14.23 -0.85 -5.99
N VAL A 65 -15.45 -0.75 -5.48
CA VAL A 65 -15.90 0.38 -4.66
C VAL A 65 -15.39 0.20 -3.22
N GLY A 66 -15.29 1.30 -2.48
CA GLY A 66 -14.91 1.27 -1.07
C GLY A 66 -13.39 1.35 -0.80
N PHE A 67 -12.57 1.42 -1.85
CA PHE A 67 -11.14 1.70 -1.70
C PHE A 67 -10.84 3.20 -1.81
N HIS A 68 -10.00 3.70 -0.91
CA HIS A 68 -9.56 5.09 -0.88
C HIS A 68 -8.03 5.16 -0.87
N PRO A 69 -7.40 5.41 -2.03
CA PRO A 69 -5.94 5.51 -2.11
C PRO A 69 -5.44 6.81 -1.47
N LEU A 70 -4.52 6.69 -0.54
CA LEU A 70 -3.81 7.81 0.08
C LEU A 70 -2.53 8.05 -0.71
N CYS A 71 -2.43 9.20 -1.38
CA CYS A 71 -1.28 9.54 -2.20
C CYS A 71 -0.62 10.79 -1.67
N GLU A 72 0.63 10.61 -1.30
CA GLU A 72 1.53 11.71 -0.98
C GLU A 72 2.47 11.92 -2.17
N LEU A 73 2.40 13.10 -2.81
CA LEU A 73 3.02 13.34 -4.10
C LEU A 73 4.52 13.01 -4.18
N PRO A 74 5.38 13.45 -3.25
CA PRO A 74 6.79 13.09 -3.26
C PRO A 74 7.08 11.61 -3.03
N LEU A 75 6.19 10.86 -2.41
CA LEU A 75 6.34 9.43 -2.16
C LEU A 75 5.77 8.57 -3.29
N THR A 76 4.76 9.05 -3.99
CA THR A 76 4.07 8.34 -5.08
C THR A 76 4.64 8.71 -6.45
N PHE A 77 4.68 10.00 -6.75
CA PHE A 77 5.06 10.52 -8.08
C PHE A 77 6.38 11.30 -8.06
N PHE A 78 7.35 10.82 -7.32
CA PHE A 78 8.60 11.52 -7.07
C PHE A 78 9.38 11.90 -8.34
N THR A 79 9.35 11.09 -9.38
CA THR A 79 10.02 11.41 -10.66
C THR A 79 9.19 12.35 -11.53
N GLN A 80 7.87 12.21 -11.55
CA GLN A 80 6.96 13.00 -12.39
C GLN A 80 6.75 14.41 -11.84
N ILE A 81 6.75 14.58 -10.51
CA ILE A 81 6.49 15.86 -9.86
C ILE A 81 7.80 16.64 -9.59
N ILE A 82 8.82 15.95 -9.08
CA ILE A 82 10.07 16.57 -8.63
C ILE A 82 11.14 16.53 -9.74
N GLY A 83 10.97 15.63 -10.72
CA GLY A 83 11.91 15.39 -11.82
C GLY A 83 12.86 14.23 -11.53
N GLN A 84 13.81 14.01 -12.45
CA GLN A 84 14.71 12.84 -12.40
C GLN A 84 15.48 12.69 -11.08
N MET A 85 15.79 13.80 -10.41
CA MET A 85 16.49 13.82 -9.12
C MET A 85 15.56 13.73 -7.92
N GLY A 86 14.26 13.61 -8.13
CA GLY A 86 13.26 13.43 -7.06
C GLY A 86 13.48 12.21 -6.19
N ILE A 87 14.26 11.23 -6.67
CA ILE A 87 14.62 10.03 -5.91
C ILE A 87 15.37 10.35 -4.61
N HIS A 88 16.19 11.39 -4.56
CA HIS A 88 16.89 11.79 -3.34
C HIS A 88 15.91 12.29 -2.28
N GLN A 89 14.95 13.11 -2.67
CA GLN A 89 13.90 13.60 -1.78
C GLN A 89 12.99 12.45 -1.32
N PHE A 90 12.60 11.57 -2.23
CA PHE A 90 11.82 10.37 -1.91
C PHE A 90 12.52 9.51 -0.86
N LEU A 91 13.80 9.15 -1.07
CA LEU A 91 14.57 8.32 -0.14
C LEU A 91 14.77 8.96 1.23
N PHE A 92 14.79 10.29 1.30
CA PHE A 92 14.82 11.03 2.56
C PHE A 92 13.46 10.96 3.26
N LEU A 93 12.38 11.29 2.54
CA LEU A 93 11.03 11.37 3.10
C LEU A 93 10.51 10.02 3.58
N GLU A 94 10.76 8.92 2.84
CA GLU A 94 10.31 7.60 3.25
C GLU A 94 10.93 7.11 4.58
N ARG A 95 12.04 7.76 5.02
CA ARG A 95 12.75 7.47 6.27
C ARG A 95 12.56 8.54 7.34
N ALA A 96 11.81 9.60 7.05
CA ALA A 96 11.55 10.66 8.00
C ALA A 96 10.51 10.20 9.03
N GLU A 97 10.95 9.97 10.27
CA GLU A 97 10.07 9.62 11.37
C GLU A 97 9.05 10.74 11.64
N GLY A 98 7.81 10.39 11.91
CA GLY A 98 6.70 11.30 12.11
C GLY A 98 6.05 11.82 10.82
N TYR A 99 6.65 11.59 9.64
CA TYR A 99 6.07 12.08 8.40
C TYR A 99 4.76 11.36 8.03
N GLY A 100 4.66 10.05 8.32
CA GLY A 100 3.42 9.31 8.16
C GLY A 100 2.29 9.86 9.03
N GLN A 101 2.59 10.27 10.24
CA GLN A 101 1.64 10.93 11.14
C GLN A 101 1.13 12.25 10.58
N GLU A 102 2.01 13.08 9.99
CA GLU A 102 1.60 14.32 9.34
C GLU A 102 0.72 14.09 8.10
N ILE A 103 0.99 13.03 7.33
CA ILE A 103 0.13 12.63 6.21
C ILE A 103 -1.27 12.29 6.72
N MET A 104 -1.35 11.46 7.77
CA MET A 104 -2.64 11.01 8.34
C MET A 104 -3.53 12.16 8.81
N LYS A 105 -2.94 13.26 9.32
CA LYS A 105 -3.69 14.45 9.76
C LYS A 105 -4.49 15.15 8.65
N ASN A 106 -4.22 14.85 7.39
CA ASN A 106 -4.97 15.42 6.26
C ASN A 106 -6.29 14.69 5.98
N TYR A 107 -6.55 13.59 6.68
CA TYR A 107 -7.70 12.74 6.43
C TYR A 107 -8.53 12.56 7.70
N ASP A 108 -9.84 12.37 7.51
CA ASP A 108 -10.78 12.09 8.59
C ASP A 108 -11.10 10.59 8.60
N PHE A 109 -10.49 9.88 9.54
CA PHE A 109 -10.63 8.43 9.69
C PHE A 109 -11.70 8.09 10.72
N ASP A 110 -12.43 7.00 10.50
CA ASP A 110 -13.41 6.44 11.42
C ASP A 110 -12.92 5.09 11.95
N SER A 111 -13.36 4.71 13.13
CA SER A 111 -12.99 3.44 13.78
C SER A 111 -13.39 2.18 13.01
N LYS A 112 -14.26 2.30 12.01
CA LYS A 112 -14.66 1.22 11.11
C LYS A 112 -13.93 1.22 9.77
N ASP A 113 -13.07 2.20 9.53
CA ASP A 113 -12.17 2.16 8.38
C ASP A 113 -11.10 1.09 8.59
N CYS A 114 -10.53 0.60 7.52
CA CYS A 114 -9.31 -0.20 7.60
C CYS A 114 -8.21 0.37 6.71
N MET A 115 -6.97 0.08 7.08
CA MET A 115 -5.79 0.52 6.36
C MET A 115 -5.05 -0.67 5.76
N TRP A 116 -4.79 -0.63 4.45
CA TRP A 116 -3.98 -1.62 3.74
C TRP A 116 -2.69 -0.96 3.25
N ILE A 117 -1.57 -1.27 3.91
CA ILE A 117 -0.27 -0.67 3.63
C ILE A 117 0.60 -1.66 2.85
N PHE A 118 1.12 -1.19 1.71
CA PHE A 118 2.05 -1.94 0.88
C PHE A 118 3.49 -1.54 1.19
N SER A 119 4.33 -2.53 1.50
CA SER A 119 5.74 -2.30 1.76
C SER A 119 6.56 -3.53 1.43
N HIS A 120 7.67 -3.37 0.70
CA HIS A 120 8.59 -4.46 0.41
C HIS A 120 9.32 -4.99 1.64
N THR A 121 9.73 -4.08 2.53
CA THR A 121 10.62 -4.41 3.64
C THR A 121 9.95 -4.26 5.00
N GLY A 122 8.89 -3.45 5.09
CA GLY A 122 8.22 -3.12 6.34
C GLY A 122 9.06 -2.28 7.32
N ILE A 123 10.17 -1.66 6.86
CA ILE A 123 11.11 -0.94 7.74
C ILE A 123 11.16 0.57 7.51
N ASN A 124 10.55 1.09 6.44
CA ASN A 124 10.54 2.53 6.18
C ASN A 124 9.66 3.25 7.19
N ALA A 125 10.18 4.34 7.76
CA ALA A 125 9.54 5.07 8.86
C ALA A 125 8.10 5.48 8.54
N VAL A 126 7.85 6.03 7.35
CA VAL A 126 6.51 6.48 6.96
C VAL A 126 5.49 5.33 6.97
N ASN A 127 5.85 4.14 6.47
CA ASN A 127 4.94 2.99 6.49
C ASN A 127 4.66 2.51 7.92
N ILE A 128 5.66 2.60 8.80
CA ILE A 128 5.52 2.26 10.22
C ILE A 128 4.63 3.27 10.92
N ASP A 129 4.86 4.57 10.69
CA ASP A 129 4.04 5.66 11.24
C ASP A 129 2.58 5.48 10.83
N MET A 130 2.30 5.26 9.54
CA MET A 130 0.96 5.02 9.02
C MET A 130 0.27 3.83 9.70
N ALA A 131 1.03 2.74 9.91
CA ALA A 131 0.50 1.53 10.56
C ALA A 131 0.22 1.73 12.06
N LEU A 132 1.03 2.53 12.73
CA LEU A 132 0.85 2.85 14.15
C LEU A 132 -0.33 3.80 14.38
N GLU A 133 -0.48 4.81 13.53
CA GLU A 133 -1.59 5.76 13.61
C GLU A 133 -2.95 5.13 13.23
N ALA A 134 -2.95 4.13 12.34
CA ALA A 134 -4.16 3.41 11.94
C ALA A 134 -4.65 2.39 13.00
N LYS A 135 -3.91 2.18 14.09
CA LYS A 135 -4.23 1.22 15.14
C LYS A 135 -5.11 1.80 16.23
#